data_7a46f8660abc02863f4e1ad0442c8d9c
#
_entry.id   7a46f8660abc02863f4e1ad0442c8d9c
#
_cell.length_a   1.000
_cell.length_b   1.000
_cell.length_c   1.000
_cell.angle_alpha   90.00
_cell.angle_beta   90.00
_cell.angle_gamma   90.00
#
_symmetry.space_group_name_H-M   'P 1'
#
loop_
_entity.id
_entity.type
_entity.pdbx_description
1 polymer ?
#
loop_
_entity_poly.entity_id
_entity_poly.type
_entity_poly.pdbx_seq_one_letter_code
_entity_poly.pdbx_strand_id
1 'polypeptide(L)'
;KTTRVPDLVTSGLGTVAVRMPAHPMAQELLRSLEFPLAAPSANPFGYVSPTNAQHVADQLDDRIPYILDGGPCTVGVESTIIGWETELSGRAESGPGQWVLYRPGGTPVADIEAVIGTVGKAKKSVLPASPGMLESHYAPRKPVHIGDVKTLLKQHAGERVAVIAFTENRNAWRTEVLSPSGNIAEAA
;
A
#
# COMPACT_ATOMS: atom_id res chain seq x y z
N LYS A 1 20.19 -4.48 -7.39
CA LYS A 1 20.40 -5.48 -6.33
C LYS A 1 21.87 -5.83 -6.27
N THR A 2 22.41 -6.01 -5.08
CA THR A 2 23.80 -6.44 -4.83
C THR A 2 23.81 -7.90 -4.37
N THR A 3 25.00 -8.53 -4.39
CA THR A 3 25.20 -9.90 -3.86
C THR A 3 24.89 -10.03 -2.36
N ARG A 4 24.77 -8.91 -1.62
CA ARG A 4 24.38 -8.87 -0.20
C ARG A 4 22.88 -9.11 0.03
N VAL A 5 22.04 -9.02 -1.01
CA VAL A 5 20.59 -9.24 -0.91
C VAL A 5 20.24 -10.59 -1.48
N PRO A 6 19.82 -11.58 -0.64
CA PRO A 6 19.45 -12.91 -1.10
C PRO A 6 18.28 -12.89 -2.08
N ASP A 7 18.25 -13.83 -3.02
CA ASP A 7 17.16 -13.97 -4.00
C ASP A 7 15.80 -14.23 -3.35
N LEU A 8 15.79 -14.88 -2.19
CA LEU A 8 14.58 -15.11 -1.40
C LEU A 8 13.85 -13.79 -1.06
N VAL A 9 14.60 -12.71 -0.76
CA VAL A 9 14.02 -11.38 -0.42
C VAL A 9 13.42 -10.69 -1.64
N THR A 10 13.92 -10.98 -2.83
CA THR A 10 13.52 -10.32 -4.08
C THR A 10 12.72 -11.22 -5.01
N SER A 11 12.36 -12.44 -4.58
CA SER A 11 11.74 -13.45 -5.46
C SER A 11 12.54 -13.68 -6.76
N GLY A 12 13.87 -13.59 -6.70
CA GLY A 12 14.75 -13.72 -7.85
C GLY A 12 14.87 -12.50 -8.75
N LEU A 13 14.16 -11.40 -8.46
CA LEU A 13 14.23 -10.17 -9.25
C LEU A 13 15.61 -9.50 -9.17
N GLY A 14 16.01 -8.82 -10.23
CA GLY A 14 17.26 -8.04 -10.31
C GLY A 14 17.24 -6.75 -9.47
N THR A 15 16.09 -6.38 -8.91
CA THR A 15 15.88 -5.18 -8.09
C THR A 15 15.47 -5.55 -6.68
N VAL A 16 15.62 -4.61 -5.75
CA VAL A 16 15.13 -4.72 -4.38
C VAL A 16 14.47 -3.39 -3.99
N ALA A 17 13.30 -3.47 -3.36
CA ALA A 17 12.67 -2.29 -2.78
C ALA A 17 13.34 -1.93 -1.46
N VAL A 18 13.72 -0.67 -1.30
CA VAL A 18 14.30 -0.11 -0.07
C VAL A 18 13.35 0.92 0.50
N ARG A 19 13.14 0.87 1.81
CA ARG A 19 12.32 1.82 2.56
C ARG A 19 13.05 2.26 3.81
N MET A 20 12.95 3.55 4.12
CA MET A 20 13.38 4.11 5.39
C MET A 20 12.14 4.68 6.10
N PRO A 21 11.66 4.03 7.18
CA PRO A 21 10.48 4.52 7.90
C PRO A 21 10.79 5.84 8.62
N ALA A 22 9.80 6.73 8.69
CA ALA A 22 9.91 7.99 9.42
C ALA A 22 9.66 7.81 10.94
N HIS A 23 9.01 6.73 11.35
CA HIS A 23 8.62 6.51 12.75
C HIS A 23 9.83 6.38 13.67
N PRO A 24 9.92 7.16 14.80
CA PRO A 24 11.11 7.19 15.66
C PRO A 24 11.51 5.82 16.21
N MET A 25 10.55 5.06 16.74
CA MET A 25 10.78 3.73 17.30
C MET A 25 11.32 2.74 16.25
N ALA A 26 10.77 2.79 15.02
CA ALA A 26 11.28 1.96 13.92
C ALA A 26 12.71 2.37 13.52
N GLN A 27 13.01 3.66 13.52
CA GLN A 27 14.38 4.15 13.28
C GLN A 27 15.36 3.75 14.39
N GLU A 28 14.95 3.79 15.64
CA GLU A 28 15.77 3.35 16.77
C GLU A 28 16.11 1.85 16.65
N LEU A 29 15.09 1.02 16.36
CA LEU A 29 15.32 -0.39 16.10
C LEU A 29 16.32 -0.60 14.93
N LEU A 30 16.10 0.08 13.80
CA LEU A 30 17.00 -0.07 12.64
C LEU A 30 18.43 0.40 12.91
N ARG A 31 18.61 1.45 13.71
CA ARG A 31 19.96 1.93 14.12
C ARG A 31 20.68 0.99 15.06
N SER A 32 19.95 0.16 15.82
CA SER A 32 20.54 -0.84 16.72
C SER A 32 21.03 -2.09 16.00
N LEU A 33 20.74 -2.22 14.69
CA LEU A 33 21.09 -3.39 13.89
C LEU A 33 22.22 -3.07 12.90
N GLU A 34 23.10 -4.04 12.68
CA GLU A 34 24.17 -3.97 11.66
C GLU A 34 23.73 -4.48 10.29
N PHE A 35 22.46 -4.86 10.14
CA PHE A 35 21.88 -5.42 8.92
C PHE A 35 20.47 -4.87 8.66
N PRO A 36 20.02 -4.83 7.38
CA PRO A 36 18.66 -4.43 7.04
C PRO A 36 17.65 -5.50 7.40
N LEU A 37 16.42 -5.09 7.67
CA LEU A 37 15.29 -5.99 7.92
C LEU A 37 14.44 -6.16 6.66
N ALA A 38 14.04 -7.39 6.36
CA ALA A 38 12.95 -7.66 5.43
C ALA A 38 11.62 -7.48 6.19
N ALA A 39 10.80 -6.52 5.76
CA ALA A 39 9.58 -6.14 6.46
C ALA A 39 8.38 -6.14 5.50
N PRO A 40 7.66 -7.26 5.34
CA PRO A 40 6.35 -7.28 4.69
C PRO A 40 5.30 -6.59 5.58
N SER A 41 4.08 -6.42 5.04
CA SER A 41 2.94 -6.00 5.86
C SER A 41 2.61 -7.07 6.90
N ALA A 42 2.21 -6.63 8.11
CA ALA A 42 1.95 -7.52 9.25
C ALA A 42 0.52 -8.09 9.24
N ASN A 43 0.14 -8.75 8.13
CA ASN A 43 -1.15 -9.38 7.91
C ASN A 43 -1.02 -10.66 7.08
N PRO A 44 -1.97 -11.60 7.12
CA PRO A 44 -2.01 -12.73 6.21
C PRO A 44 -2.13 -12.26 4.76
N PHE A 45 -1.58 -13.03 3.82
CA PHE A 45 -1.63 -12.71 2.40
C PHE A 45 -3.07 -12.48 1.90
N GLY A 46 -3.30 -11.40 1.16
CA GLY A 46 -4.59 -11.01 0.59
C GLY A 46 -5.52 -10.26 1.54
N TYR A 47 -5.14 -10.10 2.80
CA TYR A 47 -5.91 -9.31 3.78
C TYR A 47 -5.52 -7.84 3.76
N VAL A 48 -6.35 -7.01 4.39
CA VAL A 48 -6.11 -5.57 4.55
C VAL A 48 -4.96 -5.35 5.52
N SER A 49 -4.08 -4.42 5.20
CA SER A 49 -2.94 -4.06 6.05
C SER A 49 -3.40 -3.46 7.38
N PRO A 50 -2.76 -3.84 8.50
CA PRO A 50 -3.08 -3.30 9.82
C PRO A 50 -2.64 -1.85 9.95
N THR A 51 -3.40 -1.04 10.71
CA THR A 51 -3.09 0.36 11.00
C THR A 51 -2.80 0.60 12.48
N ASN A 52 -2.87 -0.42 13.32
CA ASN A 52 -2.48 -0.39 14.74
C ASN A 52 -2.07 -1.79 15.23
N ALA A 53 -1.49 -1.86 16.42
CA ALA A 53 -1.00 -3.11 17.01
C ALA A 53 -2.11 -4.14 17.24
N GLN A 54 -3.33 -3.70 17.61
CA GLN A 54 -4.46 -4.61 17.82
C GLN A 54 -4.86 -5.31 16.53
N HIS A 55 -4.87 -4.60 15.39
CA HIS A 55 -5.14 -5.24 14.08
C HIS A 55 -4.09 -6.30 13.72
N VAL A 56 -2.83 -6.11 14.13
CA VAL A 56 -1.78 -7.12 13.94
C VAL A 56 -2.05 -8.33 14.83
N ALA A 57 -2.36 -8.11 16.11
CA ALA A 57 -2.70 -9.19 17.04
C ALA A 57 -3.90 -10.00 16.54
N ASP A 58 -4.98 -9.33 16.13
CA ASP A 58 -6.21 -9.98 15.65
C ASP A 58 -5.99 -10.81 14.38
N GLN A 59 -5.01 -10.45 13.54
CA GLN A 59 -4.76 -11.13 12.26
C GLN A 59 -3.68 -12.21 12.33
N LEU A 60 -2.66 -12.01 13.15
CA LEU A 60 -1.51 -12.91 13.22
C LEU A 60 -1.49 -13.77 14.48
N ASP A 61 -2.15 -13.34 15.57
CA ASP A 61 -2.28 -14.07 16.82
C ASP A 61 -0.93 -14.71 17.24
N ASP A 62 -0.94 -15.99 17.63
CA ASP A 62 0.26 -16.73 18.05
C ASP A 62 1.31 -16.99 16.97
N ARG A 63 1.11 -16.51 15.74
CA ARG A 63 2.07 -16.70 14.64
C ARG A 63 3.34 -15.88 14.77
N ILE A 64 3.30 -14.84 15.59
CA ILE A 64 4.44 -13.95 15.85
C ILE A 64 4.63 -13.79 17.36
N PRO A 65 5.88 -13.82 17.86
CA PRO A 65 6.13 -13.77 19.30
C PRO A 65 6.06 -12.34 19.88
N TYR A 66 6.20 -11.31 19.05
CA TYR A 66 6.28 -9.91 19.51
C TYR A 66 5.61 -8.96 18.54
N ILE A 67 4.99 -7.91 19.08
CA ILE A 67 4.48 -6.75 18.35
C ILE A 67 5.10 -5.51 18.99
N LEU A 68 5.84 -4.73 18.21
CA LEU A 68 6.35 -3.44 18.62
C LEU A 68 5.29 -2.38 18.37
N ASP A 69 4.58 -1.98 19.43
CA ASP A 69 3.50 -1.01 19.34
C ASP A 69 4.03 0.42 19.36
N GLY A 70 3.99 1.08 18.22
CA GLY A 70 4.32 2.49 18.05
C GLY A 70 3.10 3.40 18.03
N GLY A 71 1.91 2.89 18.36
CA GLY A 71 0.64 3.59 18.23
C GLY A 71 0.02 3.42 16.84
N PRO A 72 -1.11 4.08 16.57
CA PRO A 72 -1.79 4.01 15.28
C PRO A 72 -0.96 4.64 14.16
N CYS A 73 -1.10 4.11 12.95
CA CYS A 73 -0.47 4.68 11.76
C CYS A 73 -1.02 6.08 11.48
N THR A 74 -0.13 7.03 11.17
CA THR A 74 -0.52 8.37 10.72
C THR A 74 -0.99 8.40 9.25
N VAL A 75 -0.60 7.38 8.48
CA VAL A 75 -1.04 7.15 7.11
C VAL A 75 -1.59 5.72 7.04
N GLY A 76 -2.87 5.58 6.74
CA GLY A 76 -3.58 4.30 6.77
C GLY A 76 -3.48 3.50 5.47
N VAL A 77 -2.80 4.03 4.45
CA VAL A 77 -2.57 3.36 3.16
C VAL A 77 -1.10 3.03 2.97
N GLU A 78 -0.81 2.17 2.01
CA GLU A 78 0.55 1.74 1.72
C GLU A 78 1.43 2.88 1.19
N SER A 79 2.74 2.66 1.22
CA SER A 79 3.73 3.58 0.65
C SER A 79 3.67 3.62 -0.87
N THR A 80 3.91 4.80 -1.44
CA THR A 80 4.16 4.98 -2.87
C THR A 80 5.48 4.30 -3.23
N ILE A 81 5.49 3.54 -4.33
CA ILE A 81 6.69 2.85 -4.82
C ILE A 81 7.06 3.40 -6.17
N ILE A 82 8.28 3.90 -6.27
CA ILE A 82 8.92 4.34 -7.51
C ILE A 82 10.17 3.51 -7.77
N GLY A 83 10.60 3.45 -9.01
CA GLY A 83 11.86 2.83 -9.37
C GLY A 83 12.45 3.47 -10.61
N TRP A 84 13.73 3.19 -10.84
CA TRP A 84 14.45 3.66 -12.01
C TRP A 84 14.46 2.58 -13.09
N GLU A 85 13.93 2.89 -14.27
CA GLU A 85 13.96 2.00 -15.43
C GLU A 85 14.80 2.59 -16.55
N THR A 86 15.67 1.78 -17.12
CA THR A 86 16.52 2.13 -18.27
C THR A 86 15.90 1.69 -19.60
N GLU A 87 14.91 0.78 -19.58
CA GLU A 87 14.26 0.24 -20.77
C GLU A 87 12.76 0.47 -20.75
N LEU A 88 12.27 1.43 -21.54
CA LEU A 88 10.85 1.80 -21.58
C LEU A 88 10.02 1.09 -22.63
N SER A 89 10.57 0.29 -23.52
CA SER A 89 9.78 -0.21 -24.66
C SER A 89 10.21 -1.47 -25.36
N GLY A 90 10.98 -2.37 -24.76
CA GLY A 90 11.38 -3.60 -25.46
C GLY A 90 12.17 -3.34 -26.77
N ARG A 91 12.56 -2.11 -27.02
CA ARG A 91 13.58 -1.70 -27.96
C ARG A 91 14.82 -1.37 -27.14
N ALA A 92 15.93 -2.04 -27.49
CA ALA A 92 17.26 -1.74 -26.99
C ALA A 92 17.71 -0.37 -27.51
N GLU A 93 17.02 0.70 -27.12
CA GLU A 93 17.48 2.06 -27.34
C GLU A 93 18.06 2.54 -26.02
N SER A 94 19.35 2.80 -26.03
CA SER A 94 20.16 3.38 -24.98
C SER A 94 19.74 4.82 -24.70
N GLY A 95 18.51 5.00 -24.20
CA GLY A 95 18.03 6.28 -23.71
C GLY A 95 18.41 6.48 -22.24
N PRO A 96 18.43 7.72 -21.74
CA PRO A 96 18.53 7.97 -20.31
C PRO A 96 17.35 7.28 -19.62
N GLY A 97 17.64 6.53 -18.52
CA GLY A 97 16.60 5.91 -17.71
C GLY A 97 15.64 6.98 -17.15
N GLN A 98 14.50 6.53 -16.67
CA GLN A 98 13.50 7.43 -16.05
C GLN A 98 12.94 6.85 -14.77
N TRP A 99 12.44 7.73 -13.92
CA TRP A 99 11.64 7.32 -12.77
C TRP A 99 10.26 6.86 -13.22
N VAL A 100 9.80 5.75 -12.66
CA VAL A 100 8.47 5.19 -12.92
C VAL A 100 7.74 4.89 -11.62
N LEU A 101 6.43 5.07 -11.64
CA LEU A 101 5.53 4.73 -10.55
C LEU A 101 5.10 3.27 -10.69
N TYR A 102 5.47 2.44 -9.71
CA TYR A 102 5.02 1.05 -9.61
C TYR A 102 3.71 0.94 -8.83
N ARG A 103 3.55 1.73 -7.76
CA ARG A 103 2.36 1.73 -6.94
C ARG A 103 2.10 3.13 -6.38
N PRO A 104 0.91 3.71 -6.59
CA PRO A 104 0.49 4.88 -5.83
C PRO A 104 0.27 4.50 -4.36
N GLY A 105 0.49 5.43 -3.45
CA GLY A 105 0.36 5.24 -2.00
C GLY A 105 0.23 6.56 -1.26
N GLY A 106 0.54 6.57 0.03
CA GLY A 106 0.34 7.71 0.91
C GLY A 106 1.16 8.97 0.59
N THR A 107 2.26 8.83 -0.17
CA THR A 107 2.99 10.00 -0.64
C THR A 107 2.48 10.41 -2.02
N PRO A 108 1.94 11.64 -2.21
CA PRO A 108 1.47 12.13 -3.50
C PRO A 108 2.60 12.13 -4.54
N VAL A 109 2.28 11.74 -5.78
CA VAL A 109 3.28 11.71 -6.86
C VAL A 109 3.83 13.11 -7.14
N ALA A 110 2.99 14.14 -7.03
CA ALA A 110 3.41 15.53 -7.22
C ALA A 110 4.52 15.96 -6.24
N ASP A 111 4.47 15.49 -4.98
CA ASP A 111 5.50 15.79 -3.99
C ASP A 111 6.83 15.09 -4.33
N ILE A 112 6.74 13.89 -4.88
CA ILE A 112 7.91 13.15 -5.37
C ILE A 112 8.50 13.86 -6.59
N GLU A 113 7.66 14.23 -7.56
CA GLU A 113 8.09 14.95 -8.78
C GLU A 113 8.74 16.29 -8.49
N ALA A 114 8.32 16.98 -7.44
CA ALA A 114 8.94 18.22 -6.99
C ALA A 114 10.42 18.04 -6.57
N VAL A 115 10.81 16.81 -6.18
CA VAL A 115 12.18 16.51 -5.72
C VAL A 115 13.03 15.87 -6.81
N ILE A 116 12.47 14.92 -7.57
CA ILE A 116 13.25 14.08 -8.49
C ILE A 116 12.91 14.32 -9.98
N GLY A 117 11.97 15.21 -10.28
CA GLY A 117 11.47 15.45 -11.64
C GLY A 117 10.37 14.43 -12.02
N THR A 118 10.01 14.44 -13.30
CA THR A 118 8.87 13.69 -13.84
C THR A 118 8.94 12.19 -13.54
N VAL A 119 7.81 11.62 -13.09
CA VAL A 119 7.62 10.21 -12.83
C VAL A 119 6.64 9.62 -13.84
N GLY A 120 7.12 8.73 -14.69
CA GLY A 120 6.29 7.98 -15.65
C GLY A 120 5.47 6.88 -14.97
N LYS A 121 4.61 6.21 -15.73
CA LYS A 121 3.90 5.02 -15.28
C LYS A 121 4.68 3.77 -15.67
N ALA A 122 4.86 2.85 -14.72
CA ALA A 122 5.42 1.54 -15.03
C ALA A 122 4.51 0.79 -16.01
N LYS A 123 5.09 0.06 -16.95
CA LYS A 123 4.33 -0.83 -17.81
C LYS A 123 3.82 -2.02 -17.01
N LYS A 124 2.65 -2.56 -17.38
CA LYS A 124 2.18 -3.85 -16.85
C LYS A 124 3.22 -4.91 -17.22
N SER A 125 3.98 -5.37 -16.25
CA SER A 125 4.90 -6.48 -16.39
C SER A 125 4.17 -7.80 -16.10
N VAL A 126 4.62 -8.88 -16.73
CA VAL A 126 4.10 -10.24 -16.49
C VAL A 126 4.40 -10.70 -15.06
N LEU A 127 5.46 -10.16 -14.44
CA LEU A 127 5.82 -10.38 -13.04
C LEU A 127 5.58 -9.10 -12.24
N PRO A 128 4.84 -9.15 -11.13
CA PRO A 128 4.62 -7.98 -10.29
C PRO A 128 5.96 -7.53 -9.70
N ALA A 129 6.41 -6.34 -10.06
CA ALA A 129 7.64 -5.74 -9.54
C ALA A 129 7.51 -5.25 -8.08
N SER A 130 6.29 -5.17 -7.56
CA SER A 130 6.01 -4.76 -6.18
C SER A 130 4.72 -5.39 -5.64
N PRO A 131 4.59 -5.54 -4.30
CA PRO A 131 3.33 -5.94 -3.67
C PRO A 131 2.19 -5.00 -4.07
N GLY A 132 0.99 -5.55 -4.29
CA GLY A 132 -0.19 -4.78 -4.70
C GLY A 132 -0.42 -4.69 -6.21
N MET A 133 0.45 -5.25 -7.04
CA MET A 133 0.27 -5.31 -8.49
C MET A 133 -0.54 -6.53 -8.98
N LEU A 134 -0.93 -7.43 -8.09
CA LEU A 134 -1.76 -8.58 -8.43
C LEU A 134 -3.21 -8.14 -8.68
N GLU A 135 -3.91 -8.82 -9.59
CA GLU A 135 -5.32 -8.54 -9.92
C GLU A 135 -6.26 -8.73 -8.70
N SER A 136 -5.92 -9.63 -7.79
CA SER A 136 -6.64 -9.84 -6.52
C SER A 136 -5.69 -9.63 -5.35
N HIS A 137 -5.69 -8.41 -4.83
CA HIS A 137 -4.96 -8.05 -3.62
C HIS A 137 -5.83 -7.10 -2.80
N TYR A 138 -5.80 -7.23 -1.46
CA TYR A 138 -6.71 -6.51 -0.55
C TYR A 138 -8.20 -6.78 -0.84
N ALA A 139 -8.50 -7.94 -1.43
CA ALA A 139 -9.84 -8.26 -1.88
C ALA A 139 -10.72 -8.68 -0.69
N PRO A 140 -11.79 -7.96 -0.37
CA PRO A 140 -12.73 -8.38 0.65
C PRO A 140 -13.51 -9.61 0.19
N ARG A 141 -13.98 -10.43 1.16
CA ARG A 141 -14.82 -11.60 0.87
C ARG A 141 -16.22 -11.24 0.37
N LYS A 142 -16.64 -10.00 0.58
CA LYS A 142 -17.94 -9.48 0.15
C LYS A 142 -17.78 -8.69 -1.15
N PRO A 143 -18.78 -8.70 -2.03
CA PRO A 143 -18.78 -7.85 -3.22
C PRO A 143 -18.64 -6.37 -2.83
N VAL A 144 -17.81 -5.63 -3.58
CA VAL A 144 -17.64 -4.20 -3.43
C VAL A 144 -18.04 -3.52 -4.72
N HIS A 145 -18.93 -2.54 -4.61
CA HIS A 145 -19.40 -1.73 -5.73
C HIS A 145 -18.95 -0.29 -5.52
N ILE A 146 -18.39 0.31 -6.56
CA ILE A 146 -17.95 1.71 -6.55
C ILE A 146 -18.86 2.50 -7.50
N GLY A 147 -19.43 3.60 -7.02
CA GLY A 147 -20.29 4.42 -7.83
C GLY A 147 -21.16 5.38 -7.02
N ASP A 148 -22.23 5.90 -7.63
CA ASP A 148 -23.21 6.72 -6.93
C ASP A 148 -23.95 5.89 -5.88
N VAL A 149 -23.76 6.26 -4.61
CA VAL A 149 -24.29 5.49 -3.47
C VAL A 149 -25.80 5.41 -3.49
N LYS A 150 -26.52 6.47 -3.91
CA LYS A 150 -27.99 6.48 -3.95
C LYS A 150 -28.51 5.48 -4.97
N THR A 151 -27.86 5.40 -6.12
CA THR A 151 -28.18 4.43 -7.19
C THR A 151 -27.91 3.02 -6.73
N LEU A 152 -26.73 2.76 -6.14
CA LEU A 152 -26.35 1.45 -5.65
C LEU A 152 -27.29 0.96 -4.53
N LEU A 153 -27.66 1.80 -3.58
CA LEU A 153 -28.61 1.43 -2.52
C LEU A 153 -30.00 1.07 -3.08
N LYS A 154 -30.44 1.72 -4.16
CA LYS A 154 -31.69 1.34 -4.84
C LYS A 154 -31.60 0.00 -5.53
N GLN A 155 -30.46 -0.29 -6.21
CA GLN A 155 -30.23 -1.56 -6.90
C GLN A 155 -30.18 -2.74 -5.94
N HIS A 156 -29.69 -2.52 -4.71
CA HIS A 156 -29.57 -3.53 -3.66
C HIS A 156 -30.63 -3.35 -2.54
N ALA A 157 -31.81 -2.81 -2.91
CA ALA A 157 -32.91 -2.63 -1.96
C ALA A 157 -33.36 -3.96 -1.36
N GLY A 158 -33.43 -4.05 -0.02
CA GLY A 158 -33.74 -5.28 0.70
C GLY A 158 -32.54 -6.12 1.11
N GLU A 159 -31.32 -5.80 0.65
CA GLU A 159 -30.08 -6.43 1.09
C GLU A 159 -29.46 -5.68 2.28
N ARG A 160 -28.59 -6.41 3.03
CA ARG A 160 -27.80 -5.79 4.10
C ARG A 160 -26.55 -5.14 3.50
N VAL A 161 -26.66 -3.88 3.11
CA VAL A 161 -25.59 -3.10 2.49
C VAL A 161 -24.88 -2.24 3.52
N ALA A 162 -23.56 -2.35 3.59
CA ALA A 162 -22.69 -1.39 4.27
C ALA A 162 -22.17 -0.37 3.27
N VAL A 163 -22.08 0.89 3.68
CA VAL A 163 -21.58 2.01 2.86
C VAL A 163 -20.31 2.56 3.50
N ILE A 164 -19.29 2.77 2.69
CA ILE A 164 -18.13 3.59 3.03
C ILE A 164 -18.30 4.90 2.26
N ALA A 165 -18.53 5.99 2.97
CA ALA A 165 -18.76 7.32 2.40
C ALA A 165 -17.60 8.25 2.76
N PHE A 166 -17.29 9.22 1.89
CA PHE A 166 -16.21 10.16 2.17
C PHE A 166 -16.62 11.16 3.27
N THR A 167 -17.73 11.89 3.09
CA THR A 167 -18.11 12.97 4.02
C THR A 167 -19.48 12.80 4.67
N GLU A 168 -20.42 12.13 4.02
CA GLU A 168 -21.82 12.14 4.45
C GLU A 168 -22.31 10.78 4.89
N ASN A 169 -23.01 10.75 6.01
CA ASN A 169 -23.73 9.55 6.41
C ASN A 169 -24.84 9.23 5.38
N ARG A 170 -25.05 7.93 5.13
CA ARG A 170 -26.07 7.42 4.21
C ARG A 170 -26.98 6.45 4.97
N ASN A 171 -28.24 6.48 4.62
CA ASN A 171 -29.22 5.55 5.22
C ASN A 171 -29.01 4.13 4.65
N ALA A 172 -28.14 3.38 5.29
CA ALA A 172 -27.80 2.00 4.97
C ALA A 172 -27.80 1.13 6.25
N TRP A 173 -27.66 -0.19 6.11
CA TRP A 173 -27.54 -1.07 7.27
C TRP A 173 -26.38 -0.66 8.19
N ARG A 174 -25.26 -0.24 7.60
CA ARG A 174 -24.11 0.36 8.28
C ARG A 174 -23.48 1.40 7.37
N THR A 175 -23.06 2.53 7.91
CA THR A 175 -22.29 3.54 7.20
C THR A 175 -21.08 3.91 8.01
N GLU A 176 -19.90 3.88 7.35
CA GLU A 176 -18.66 4.45 7.86
C GLU A 176 -18.36 5.71 7.05
N VAL A 177 -18.09 6.81 7.74
CA VAL A 177 -17.70 8.09 7.12
C VAL A 177 -16.21 8.27 7.32
N LEU A 178 -15.47 8.30 6.21
CA LEU A 178 -14.00 8.34 6.25
C LEU A 178 -13.48 9.71 6.71
N SER A 179 -14.14 10.80 6.31
CA SER A 179 -13.75 12.17 6.68
C SER A 179 -14.94 13.07 6.84
N PRO A 180 -15.49 13.23 8.05
CA PRO A 180 -16.57 14.19 8.31
C PRO A 180 -16.20 15.63 7.96
N SER A 181 -14.92 16.00 8.05
CA SER A 181 -14.39 17.33 7.69
C SER A 181 -14.16 17.52 6.19
N GLY A 182 -14.20 16.46 5.38
CA GLY A 182 -13.85 16.48 3.96
C GLY A 182 -12.34 16.51 3.69
N ASN A 183 -11.52 16.15 4.68
CA ASN A 183 -10.07 16.14 4.56
C ASN A 183 -9.57 14.74 4.14
N ILE A 184 -8.80 14.68 3.04
CA ILE A 184 -8.25 13.42 2.51
C ILE A 184 -7.30 12.75 3.52
N ALA A 185 -6.53 13.52 4.28
CA ALA A 185 -5.62 12.96 5.28
C ALA A 185 -6.36 12.35 6.47
N GLU A 186 -7.56 12.84 6.81
CA GLU A 186 -8.43 12.22 7.81
C GLU A 186 -8.99 10.88 7.31
N ALA A 187 -9.22 10.76 6.01
CA ALA A 187 -9.78 9.56 5.39
C ALA A 187 -8.76 8.44 5.16
N ALA A 188 -7.46 8.75 5.19
CA ALA A 188 -6.36 7.83 4.95
C ALA A 188 -5.85 7.18 6.23
#